data_0372279c1df8fb554f574eb47996a313
#
_entry.id   0372279c1df8fb554f574eb47996a313
#
_cell.length_a   1.000
_cell.length_b   1.000
_cell.length_c   1.000
_cell.angle_alpha   90.00
_cell.angle_beta   90.00
_cell.angle_gamma   90.00
#
_symmetry.space_group_name_H-M   'P 1'
#
loop_
_entity.id
_entity.type
_entity.pdbx_description
1 polymer ?
#
loop_
_entity_poly.entity_id
_entity_poly.type
_entity_poly.pdbx_seq_one_letter_code
_entity_poly.pdbx_strand_id
1 'polypeptide(L)'
;MDIKVPFGATEKQKAIYRRDANFIASLLLNKLKYPPNAVAGIMANIGVETGHTYDFKQKQSKGGPGRGLFQMEIGGMYDAYQGWMKANNKRDTALSQLEYMDAAVKGKDGSHPTDKGRAYLGTNIPRYLNKSLHDELNTVDKMTMDFRDKFEN
;
A
#
# COMPACT_ATOMS: atom_id res chain seq x y z
N MET A 1 3.12 18.59 -1.46
CA MET A 1 2.94 17.55 -2.51
C MET A 1 1.67 17.86 -3.29
N ASP A 2 1.79 17.96 -4.58
CA ASP A 2 0.65 18.22 -5.45
C ASP A 2 -0.07 16.90 -5.72
N ILE A 3 -1.24 16.73 -5.11
CA ILE A 3 -1.95 15.46 -5.11
C ILE A 3 -3.10 15.51 -6.13
N LYS A 4 -3.07 14.56 -7.06
CA LYS A 4 -4.16 14.37 -8.01
C LYS A 4 -5.42 13.91 -7.27
N VAL A 5 -6.57 14.51 -7.62
CA VAL A 5 -7.87 14.16 -7.05
C VAL A 5 -8.80 13.64 -8.14
N PRO A 6 -9.89 12.92 -7.80
CA PRO A 6 -10.84 12.43 -8.80
C PRO A 6 -11.44 13.56 -9.61
N PHE A 7 -11.62 13.32 -10.91
CA PHE A 7 -12.28 14.28 -11.80
C PHE A 7 -13.72 14.53 -11.33
N GLY A 8 -14.12 15.79 -11.32
CA GLY A 8 -15.48 16.17 -10.92
C GLY A 8 -15.71 16.25 -9.42
N ALA A 9 -14.68 16.05 -8.60
CA ALA A 9 -14.81 16.18 -7.16
C ALA A 9 -15.15 17.61 -6.74
N THR A 10 -16.04 17.73 -5.76
CA THR A 10 -16.36 19.03 -5.15
C THR A 10 -15.18 19.55 -4.33
N GLU A 11 -15.16 20.85 -4.02
CA GLU A 11 -14.09 21.41 -3.16
C GLU A 11 -14.03 20.74 -1.81
N LYS A 12 -15.18 20.39 -1.22
CA LYS A 12 -15.25 19.65 0.03
C LYS A 12 -14.63 18.25 -0.10
N GLN A 13 -14.95 17.52 -1.17
CA GLN A 13 -14.38 16.21 -1.44
C GLN A 13 -12.88 16.30 -1.69
N LYS A 14 -12.41 17.29 -2.46
CA LYS A 14 -10.98 17.50 -2.68
C LYS A 14 -10.23 17.71 -1.38
N ALA A 15 -10.80 18.48 -0.45
CA ALA A 15 -10.19 18.71 0.86
C ALA A 15 -10.03 17.41 1.64
N ILE A 16 -11.06 16.55 1.62
CA ILE A 16 -11.03 15.23 2.28
C ILE A 16 -9.96 14.34 1.65
N TYR A 17 -9.92 14.23 0.32
CA TYR A 17 -8.97 13.38 -0.38
C TYR A 17 -7.53 13.83 -0.14
N ARG A 18 -7.27 15.14 -0.17
CA ARG A 18 -5.94 15.69 0.12
C ARG A 18 -5.53 15.45 1.57
N ARG A 19 -6.45 15.61 2.51
CA ARG A 19 -6.20 15.30 3.92
C ARG A 19 -5.80 13.84 4.11
N ASP A 20 -6.55 12.92 3.51
CA ASP A 20 -6.28 11.50 3.64
C ASP A 20 -4.96 11.11 2.95
N ALA A 21 -4.67 11.66 1.79
CA ALA A 21 -3.41 11.45 1.10
C ALA A 21 -2.22 11.95 1.92
N ASN A 22 -2.32 13.17 2.47
CA ASN A 22 -1.26 13.73 3.31
C ASN A 22 -1.02 12.91 4.57
N PHE A 23 -2.09 12.40 5.18
CA PHE A 23 -1.99 11.52 6.35
C PHE A 23 -1.24 10.21 6.01
N ILE A 24 -1.59 9.57 4.90
CA ILE A 24 -0.92 8.34 4.45
C ILE A 24 0.56 8.62 4.15
N ALA A 25 0.86 9.69 3.41
CA ALA A 25 2.25 10.07 3.12
C ALA A 25 3.05 10.31 4.41
N SER A 26 2.45 10.97 5.40
CA SER A 26 3.06 11.20 6.71
C SER A 26 3.38 9.89 7.45
N LEU A 27 2.48 8.91 7.40
CA LEU A 27 2.71 7.59 8.01
C LEU A 27 3.86 6.87 7.33
N LEU A 28 3.92 6.88 6.00
CA LEU A 28 5.00 6.26 5.25
C LEU A 28 6.35 6.89 5.57
N LEU A 29 6.40 8.21 5.64
CA LEU A 29 7.63 8.95 5.87
C LEU A 29 8.09 8.88 7.33
N ASN A 30 7.20 9.18 8.26
CA ASN A 30 7.56 9.40 9.66
C ASN A 30 7.45 8.14 10.53
N LYS A 31 6.47 7.28 10.27
CA LYS A 31 6.28 6.06 11.04
C LYS A 31 6.99 4.86 10.44
N LEU A 32 6.86 4.64 9.14
CA LEU A 32 7.48 3.50 8.46
C LEU A 32 8.87 3.81 7.92
N LYS A 33 9.28 5.08 7.96
CA LYS A 33 10.65 5.52 7.65
C LYS A 33 11.10 5.25 6.22
N TYR A 34 10.16 5.29 5.27
CA TYR A 34 10.54 5.25 3.86
C TYR A 34 11.20 6.56 3.43
N PRO A 35 12.21 6.53 2.56
CA PRO A 35 12.78 7.76 2.02
C PRO A 35 11.76 8.50 1.15
N PRO A 36 11.89 9.83 0.99
CA PRO A 36 10.90 10.63 0.26
C PRO A 36 10.57 10.13 -1.15
N ASN A 37 11.56 9.64 -1.88
CA ASN A 37 11.32 9.10 -3.23
C ASN A 37 10.45 7.83 -3.20
N ALA A 38 10.65 6.98 -2.20
CA ALA A 38 9.81 5.79 -2.02
C ALA A 38 8.39 6.19 -1.61
N VAL A 39 8.24 7.17 -0.73
CA VAL A 39 6.91 7.69 -0.37
C VAL A 39 6.18 8.17 -1.61
N ALA A 40 6.83 8.95 -2.48
CA ALA A 40 6.23 9.42 -3.72
C ALA A 40 5.82 8.25 -4.64
N GLY A 41 6.67 7.24 -4.78
CA GLY A 41 6.37 6.06 -5.61
C GLY A 41 5.23 5.21 -5.07
N ILE A 42 5.19 4.98 -3.77
CA ILE A 42 4.09 4.24 -3.12
C ILE A 42 2.80 5.04 -3.23
N MET A 43 2.84 6.35 -2.98
CA MET A 43 1.67 7.22 -3.08
C MET A 43 1.11 7.26 -4.50
N ALA A 44 1.95 7.25 -5.52
CA ALA A 44 1.51 7.19 -6.91
C ALA A 44 0.73 5.90 -7.18
N ASN A 45 1.19 4.77 -6.66
CA ASN A 45 0.49 3.50 -6.80
C ASN A 45 -0.85 3.50 -6.04
N ILE A 46 -0.88 3.99 -4.80
CA ILE A 46 -2.11 4.12 -4.03
C ILE A 46 -3.13 5.01 -4.76
N GLY A 47 -2.66 6.11 -5.34
CA GLY A 47 -3.52 7.00 -6.13
C GLY A 47 -4.20 6.27 -7.28
N VAL A 48 -3.44 5.52 -8.08
CA VAL A 48 -4.00 4.72 -9.19
C VAL A 48 -4.99 3.67 -8.67
N GLU A 49 -4.60 2.93 -7.64
CA GLU A 49 -5.42 1.84 -7.11
C GLU A 49 -6.73 2.32 -6.50
N THR A 50 -6.75 3.46 -5.84
CA THR A 50 -7.95 4.01 -5.20
C THR A 50 -8.73 5.00 -6.07
N GLY A 51 -8.34 5.19 -7.34
CA GLY A 51 -8.95 6.24 -8.18
C GLY A 51 -8.74 7.63 -7.61
N HIS A 52 -7.62 7.86 -6.94
CA HIS A 52 -7.21 9.12 -6.31
C HIS A 52 -8.08 9.57 -5.13
N THR A 53 -8.79 8.64 -4.49
CA THR A 53 -9.53 8.93 -3.25
C THR A 53 -8.64 8.77 -2.01
N TYR A 54 -7.60 7.93 -2.07
CA TYR A 54 -6.74 7.58 -0.94
C TYR A 54 -7.54 7.05 0.24
N ASP A 55 -8.66 6.39 -0.04
CA ASP A 55 -9.58 5.87 0.96
C ASP A 55 -9.24 4.40 1.24
N PHE A 56 -8.86 4.10 2.48
CA PHE A 56 -8.53 2.72 2.86
C PHE A 56 -9.74 1.78 2.81
N LYS A 57 -10.95 2.32 2.71
CA LYS A 57 -12.19 1.54 2.55
C LYS A 57 -12.59 1.34 1.09
N GLN A 58 -11.77 1.85 0.15
CA GLN A 58 -12.08 1.78 -1.27
C GLN A 58 -12.26 0.33 -1.72
N LYS A 59 -13.41 0.05 -2.33
CA LYS A 59 -13.70 -1.22 -3.00
C LYS A 59 -13.54 -1.04 -4.50
N GLN A 60 -13.10 -2.09 -5.17
CA GLN A 60 -13.00 -2.08 -6.63
C GLN A 60 -14.38 -1.84 -7.23
N SER A 61 -14.45 -1.00 -8.28
CA SER A 61 -15.69 -0.68 -8.95
C SER A 61 -16.37 -1.94 -9.53
N LYS A 62 -17.70 -1.88 -9.67
CA LYS A 62 -18.51 -2.98 -10.24
C LYS A 62 -18.39 -4.31 -9.48
N GLY A 63 -18.16 -4.25 -8.18
CA GLY A 63 -18.10 -5.44 -7.33
C GLY A 63 -16.87 -6.31 -7.49
N GLY A 64 -15.79 -5.78 -8.06
CA GLY A 64 -14.52 -6.51 -8.20
C GLY A 64 -13.89 -6.89 -6.86
N PRO A 65 -12.87 -7.76 -6.87
CA PRO A 65 -12.27 -8.31 -5.64
C PRO A 65 -11.31 -7.40 -4.90
N GLY A 66 -10.90 -6.27 -5.49
CA GLY A 66 -9.91 -5.35 -4.89
C GLY A 66 -10.43 -4.58 -3.70
N ARG A 67 -9.60 -4.44 -2.67
CA ARG A 67 -9.94 -3.75 -1.41
C ARG A 67 -8.80 -2.88 -0.93
N GLY A 68 -9.14 -1.68 -0.46
CA GLY A 68 -8.25 -0.80 0.28
C GLY A 68 -7.27 0.00 -0.57
N LEU A 69 -6.25 0.52 0.11
CA LEU A 69 -5.24 1.42 -0.51
C LEU A 69 -4.50 0.76 -1.66
N PHE A 70 -4.27 -0.54 -1.59
CA PHE A 70 -3.51 -1.30 -2.57
C PHE A 70 -4.40 -2.19 -3.44
N GLN A 71 -5.72 -2.10 -3.29
CA GLN A 71 -6.69 -2.96 -3.97
C GLN A 71 -6.30 -4.44 -3.87
N MET A 72 -5.99 -4.86 -2.65
CA MET A 72 -5.68 -6.25 -2.35
C MET A 72 -6.88 -7.13 -2.71
N GLU A 73 -6.64 -8.21 -3.44
CA GLU A 73 -7.74 -9.04 -3.93
C GLU A 73 -8.19 -10.07 -2.91
N ILE A 74 -9.52 -10.19 -2.76
CA ILE A 74 -10.14 -11.28 -2.01
C ILE A 74 -9.76 -12.60 -2.70
N GLY A 75 -9.33 -13.58 -1.91
CA GLY A 75 -8.78 -14.84 -2.42
C GLY A 75 -7.28 -14.82 -2.64
N GLY A 76 -6.65 -13.67 -2.48
CA GLY A 76 -5.21 -13.49 -2.62
C GLY A 76 -4.62 -12.68 -1.48
N MET A 77 -4.01 -11.54 -1.80
CA MET A 77 -3.32 -10.70 -0.80
C MET A 77 -4.26 -10.20 0.30
N TYR A 78 -5.54 -9.95 -0.01
CA TYR A 78 -6.49 -9.51 1.02
C TYR A 78 -6.68 -10.57 2.11
N ASP A 79 -6.72 -11.84 1.74
CA ASP A 79 -6.81 -12.95 2.71
C ASP A 79 -5.54 -13.02 3.56
N ALA A 80 -4.38 -12.83 2.94
CA ALA A 80 -3.10 -12.76 3.66
C ALA A 80 -3.10 -11.58 4.65
N TYR A 81 -3.58 -10.41 4.22
CA TYR A 81 -3.72 -9.24 5.08
C TYR A 81 -4.65 -9.51 6.28
N GLN A 82 -5.80 -10.14 6.04
CA GLN A 82 -6.74 -10.47 7.11
C GLN A 82 -6.11 -11.42 8.13
N GLY A 83 -5.40 -12.45 7.67
CA GLY A 83 -4.67 -13.36 8.55
C GLY A 83 -3.59 -12.67 9.35
N TRP A 84 -2.85 -11.76 8.72
CA TRP A 84 -1.83 -10.96 9.38
C TRP A 84 -2.44 -10.04 10.46
N MET A 85 -3.57 -9.39 10.17
CA MET A 85 -4.27 -8.57 11.16
C MET A 85 -4.67 -9.40 12.37
N LYS A 86 -5.24 -10.57 12.14
CA LYS A 86 -5.66 -11.47 13.22
C LYS A 86 -4.46 -11.89 14.08
N ALA A 87 -3.36 -12.30 13.43
CA ALA A 87 -2.16 -12.75 14.12
C ALA A 87 -1.49 -11.63 14.93
N ASN A 88 -1.63 -10.37 14.50
CA ASN A 88 -0.99 -9.21 15.14
C ASN A 88 -1.98 -8.34 15.92
N ASN A 89 -3.22 -8.81 16.12
CA ASN A 89 -4.27 -8.08 16.85
C ASN A 89 -4.49 -6.67 16.31
N LYS A 90 -4.61 -6.56 14.99
CA LYS A 90 -4.83 -5.29 14.29
C LYS A 90 -6.27 -5.18 13.79
N ARG A 91 -6.75 -3.94 13.69
CA ARG A 91 -8.00 -3.60 12.99
C ARG A 91 -7.68 -3.09 11.61
N ASP A 92 -8.66 -3.16 10.71
CA ASP A 92 -8.52 -2.62 9.36
C ASP A 92 -8.58 -1.09 9.39
N THR A 93 -7.44 -0.47 9.21
CA THR A 93 -7.24 0.98 9.16
C THR A 93 -6.23 1.29 8.05
N ALA A 94 -6.12 2.57 7.67
CA ALA A 94 -5.06 2.98 6.75
C ALA A 94 -3.67 2.54 7.27
N LEU A 95 -3.40 2.77 8.55
CA LEU A 95 -2.13 2.38 9.15
C LEU A 95 -1.89 0.88 9.08
N SER A 96 -2.89 0.06 9.40
CA SER A 96 -2.76 -1.41 9.33
C SER A 96 -2.44 -1.88 7.91
N GLN A 97 -3.08 -1.29 6.90
CA GLN A 97 -2.80 -1.62 5.51
C GLN A 97 -1.37 -1.24 5.11
N LEU A 98 -0.88 -0.10 5.56
CA LEU A 98 0.50 0.32 5.33
C LEU A 98 1.50 -0.55 6.09
N GLU A 99 1.20 -0.91 7.33
CA GLU A 99 2.05 -1.81 8.13
C GLU A 99 2.12 -3.21 7.49
N TYR A 100 1.00 -3.71 6.97
CA TYR A 100 1.01 -4.97 6.24
C TYR A 100 1.86 -4.87 4.96
N MET A 101 1.69 -3.80 4.19
CA MET A 101 2.52 -3.57 3.00
C MET A 101 4.00 -3.58 3.37
N ASP A 102 4.38 -2.89 4.44
CA ASP A 102 5.77 -2.85 4.91
C ASP A 102 6.26 -4.24 5.32
N ALA A 103 5.44 -5.00 6.04
CA ALA A 103 5.77 -6.38 6.41
C ALA A 103 5.94 -7.27 5.17
N ALA A 104 5.05 -7.14 4.18
CA ALA A 104 5.13 -7.91 2.93
C ALA A 104 6.37 -7.56 2.13
N VAL A 105 6.70 -6.27 2.01
CA VAL A 105 7.91 -5.79 1.33
C VAL A 105 9.17 -6.35 1.98
N LYS A 106 9.16 -6.51 3.31
CA LYS A 106 10.28 -7.06 4.07
C LYS A 106 10.28 -8.59 4.15
N GLY A 107 9.25 -9.25 3.57
CA GLY A 107 9.11 -10.70 3.67
C GLY A 107 8.79 -11.18 5.09
N LYS A 108 8.16 -10.34 5.91
CA LYS A 108 7.88 -10.59 7.33
C LYS A 108 6.38 -10.71 7.65
N ASP A 109 5.55 -10.95 6.64
CA ASP A 109 4.11 -11.09 6.81
C ASP A 109 3.66 -12.55 6.95
N GLY A 110 4.58 -13.48 7.22
CA GLY A 110 4.38 -14.93 7.18
C GLY A 110 3.64 -15.54 8.37
N SER A 111 2.85 -14.77 9.11
CA SER A 111 2.02 -15.27 10.20
C SER A 111 0.61 -15.66 9.75
N HIS A 112 0.34 -15.69 8.44
CA HIS A 112 -0.95 -16.08 7.91
C HIS A 112 -1.19 -17.58 8.12
N PRO A 113 -2.31 -17.98 8.74
CA PRO A 113 -2.53 -19.40 9.10
C PRO A 113 -2.56 -20.35 7.91
N THR A 114 -3.07 -19.90 6.77
CA THR A 114 -3.18 -20.74 5.56
C THR A 114 -1.87 -20.88 4.81
N ASP A 115 -0.89 -20.01 5.08
CA ASP A 115 0.41 -20.01 4.39
C ASP A 115 1.49 -20.76 5.15
N LYS A 116 1.15 -21.36 6.27
CA LYS A 116 2.10 -22.09 7.14
C LYS A 116 3.33 -21.25 7.50
N GLY A 117 3.12 -19.95 7.72
CA GLY A 117 4.17 -19.01 8.08
C GLY A 117 4.97 -18.46 6.90
N ARG A 118 4.57 -18.74 5.66
CA ARG A 118 5.27 -18.20 4.48
C ARG A 118 4.80 -16.79 4.14
N ALA A 119 5.74 -15.94 3.73
CA ALA A 119 5.42 -14.59 3.25
C ALA A 119 4.66 -14.65 1.91
N TYR A 120 3.67 -13.82 1.73
CA TYR A 120 2.82 -13.81 0.53
C TYR A 120 3.62 -13.61 -0.75
N LEU A 121 4.58 -12.66 -0.74
CA LEU A 121 5.43 -12.36 -1.89
C LEU A 121 6.63 -13.29 -2.03
N GLY A 122 6.80 -14.27 -1.15
CA GLY A 122 7.93 -15.18 -1.17
C GLY A 122 9.23 -14.56 -0.65
N THR A 123 10.37 -14.96 -1.20
CA THR A 123 11.69 -14.56 -0.71
C THR A 123 12.37 -13.54 -1.62
N ASN A 124 12.35 -13.76 -2.93
CA ASN A 124 13.12 -12.94 -3.88
C ASN A 124 12.51 -11.58 -4.13
N ILE A 125 11.17 -11.51 -4.24
CA ILE A 125 10.47 -10.25 -4.47
C ILE A 125 10.68 -9.28 -3.29
N PRO A 126 10.47 -9.68 -2.02
CA PRO A 126 10.75 -8.80 -0.90
C PRO A 126 12.20 -8.32 -0.85
N ARG A 127 13.15 -9.21 -1.08
CA ARG A 127 14.57 -8.82 -1.08
C ARG A 127 14.86 -7.70 -2.09
N TYR A 128 14.35 -7.86 -3.31
CA TYR A 128 14.53 -6.87 -4.36
C TYR A 128 13.80 -5.55 -4.04
N LEU A 129 12.51 -5.65 -3.69
CA LEU A 129 11.65 -4.49 -3.49
C LEU A 129 12.08 -3.67 -2.26
N ASN A 130 12.39 -4.34 -1.16
CA ASN A 130 12.87 -3.67 0.05
C ASN A 130 14.16 -2.89 -0.23
N LYS A 131 15.10 -3.47 -0.98
CA LYS A 131 16.32 -2.79 -1.38
C LYS A 131 16.03 -1.58 -2.26
N SER A 132 15.16 -1.72 -3.26
CA SER A 132 14.77 -0.64 -4.15
C SER A 132 14.17 0.55 -3.38
N LEU A 133 13.19 0.27 -2.50
CA LEU A 133 12.46 1.31 -1.78
C LEU A 133 13.26 2.01 -0.69
N HIS A 134 14.37 1.43 -0.24
CA HIS A 134 15.24 2.02 0.79
C HIS A 134 16.56 2.55 0.23
N ASP A 135 16.75 2.51 -1.09
CA ASP A 135 17.92 3.07 -1.73
C ASP A 135 17.69 4.56 -1.98
N GLU A 136 18.37 5.40 -1.19
CA GLU A 136 18.28 6.86 -1.30
C GLU A 136 18.77 7.41 -2.65
N LEU A 137 19.54 6.63 -3.40
CA LEU A 137 20.02 7.00 -4.72
C LEU A 137 19.07 6.59 -5.84
N ASN A 138 18.01 5.84 -5.51
CA ASN A 138 17.03 5.40 -6.50
C ASN A 138 16.06 6.54 -6.86
N THR A 139 15.47 6.46 -8.05
CA THR A 139 14.57 7.49 -8.56
C THR A 139 13.11 7.18 -8.20
N VAL A 140 12.28 8.23 -8.16
CA VAL A 140 10.83 8.09 -7.96
C VAL A 140 10.23 7.19 -9.04
N ASP A 141 10.59 7.40 -10.31
CA ASP A 141 10.05 6.63 -11.43
C ASP A 141 10.37 5.14 -11.30
N LYS A 142 11.63 4.81 -10.96
CA LYS A 142 12.02 3.40 -10.79
C LYS A 142 11.32 2.77 -9.58
N MET A 143 11.26 3.46 -8.45
CA MET A 143 10.57 2.97 -7.26
C MET A 143 9.07 2.77 -7.52
N THR A 144 8.44 3.69 -8.24
CA THR A 144 7.02 3.59 -8.65
C THR A 144 6.77 2.34 -9.48
N MET A 145 7.64 2.10 -10.47
CA MET A 145 7.54 0.93 -11.35
C MET A 145 7.84 -0.37 -10.61
N ASP A 146 8.87 -0.39 -9.78
CA ASP A 146 9.23 -1.57 -9.00
C ASP A 146 8.10 -1.96 -8.04
N PHE A 147 7.49 -0.99 -7.36
CA PHE A 147 6.37 -1.25 -6.46
C PHE A 147 5.16 -1.77 -7.24
N ARG A 148 4.80 -1.13 -8.35
CA ARG A 148 3.70 -1.58 -9.20
C ARG A 148 3.92 -3.02 -9.68
N ASP A 149 5.10 -3.32 -10.21
CA ASP A 149 5.37 -4.60 -10.86
C ASP A 149 5.54 -5.74 -9.86
N LYS A 150 6.05 -5.45 -8.65
CA LYS A 150 6.40 -6.48 -7.67
C LYS A 150 5.36 -6.63 -6.55
N PHE A 151 4.71 -5.55 -6.15
CA PHE A 151 3.73 -5.56 -5.06
C PHE A 151 2.30 -5.62 -5.59
N GLU A 152 1.95 -4.76 -6.55
CA GLU A 152 0.58 -4.63 -7.05
C GLU A 152 0.20 -5.72 -8.06
N ASN A 153 1.15 -6.37 -8.66
CA ASN A 153 0.90 -7.50 -9.58
C ASN A 153 1.18 -8.82 -8.87
#